data_4a9cbfa085d12a7490b7a475ef150335
#
_entry.id   4a9cbfa085d12a7490b7a475ef150335
#
_cell.length_a   1.000
_cell.length_b   1.000
_cell.length_c   1.000
_cell.angle_alpha   90.00
_cell.angle_beta   90.00
_cell.angle_gamma   90.00
#
_symmetry.space_group_name_H-M   'P 1'
#
loop_
_entity.id
_entity.type
_entity.pdbx_description
1 polymer ?
#
loop_
_entity_poly.entity_id
_entity_poly.type
_entity_poly.pdbx_seq_one_letter_code
_entity_poly.pdbx_strand_id
1 'polypeptide(L)'
;MIITFISLLSGCQSIPQEHKGAATGTGVGAATGAVAGAVIGKSTKGAVIGALLGTLVGGAIGHYAYDKKRTREETLQTYNYKEAQGSLLTIEEASSSPQTVRPGDVVEMKMTYAVLNPSAEAKTSITEIREVTYSGELVGKPEVRVERGDGTYTSTVPIRLPSDAKKGVYKVRTIVQSENTKDTKEINFTVL
;
A
#
# COMPACT_ATOMS: atom_id res chain seq x y z
N MET A 1 16.64 46.58 -34.39
CA MET A 1 16.59 46.08 -33.03
C MET A 1 15.29 45.33 -32.90
N ILE A 2 15.34 44.01 -33.10
CA ILE A 2 14.17 43.11 -33.13
C ILE A 2 14.18 42.38 -31.79
N ILE A 3 13.15 42.63 -30.98
CA ILE A 3 12.94 41.95 -29.68
C ILE A 3 12.05 40.75 -29.94
N THR A 4 12.62 39.57 -29.84
CA THR A 4 11.87 38.30 -29.96
C THR A 4 11.29 37.96 -28.60
N PHE A 5 9.96 37.97 -28.49
CA PHE A 5 9.19 37.48 -27.32
C PHE A 5 9.12 35.97 -27.33
N ILE A 6 9.77 35.32 -26.39
CA ILE A 6 9.64 33.88 -26.17
C ILE A 6 8.48 33.67 -25.18
N SER A 7 7.37 33.20 -25.68
CA SER A 7 6.21 32.76 -24.88
C SER A 7 6.50 31.40 -24.27
N LEU A 8 6.71 31.35 -22.95
CA LEU A 8 6.73 30.13 -22.17
C LEU A 8 5.30 29.64 -21.98
N LEU A 9 4.93 28.60 -22.74
CA LEU A 9 3.69 27.83 -22.50
C LEU A 9 3.90 26.95 -21.27
N SER A 10 3.38 27.39 -20.15
CA SER A 10 3.22 26.53 -18.96
C SER A 10 2.06 25.56 -19.21
N GLY A 11 2.34 24.37 -19.70
CA GLY A 11 1.39 23.28 -19.79
C GLY A 11 1.08 22.73 -18.41
N CYS A 12 -0.05 23.13 -17.81
CA CYS A 12 -0.61 22.41 -16.67
C CYS A 12 -1.15 21.07 -17.19
N GLN A 13 -0.34 20.01 -17.07
CA GLN A 13 -0.84 18.66 -17.21
C GLN A 13 -1.65 18.30 -15.97
N SER A 14 -2.98 18.23 -16.11
CA SER A 14 -3.86 17.70 -15.07
C SER A 14 -3.62 16.19 -14.93
N ILE A 15 -3.00 15.80 -13.83
CA ILE A 15 -2.80 14.39 -13.47
C ILE A 15 -4.16 13.79 -13.13
N PRO A 16 -4.56 12.65 -13.74
CA PRO A 16 -5.79 11.96 -13.39
C PRO A 16 -5.85 11.64 -11.89
N GLN A 17 -7.03 11.77 -11.31
CA GLN A 17 -7.24 11.62 -9.86
C GLN A 17 -6.87 10.25 -9.31
N GLU A 18 -6.83 9.22 -10.17
CA GLU A 18 -6.52 7.84 -9.82
C GLU A 18 -5.06 7.60 -9.36
N HIS A 19 -4.14 8.50 -9.67
CA HIS A 19 -2.71 8.31 -9.38
C HIS A 19 -2.09 9.38 -8.47
N LYS A 20 -2.90 10.18 -7.78
CA LYS A 20 -2.38 11.25 -6.92
C LYS A 20 -1.47 10.77 -5.79
N GLY A 21 -1.74 9.58 -5.25
CA GLY A 21 -0.88 8.97 -4.23
C GLY A 21 0.49 8.53 -4.78
N ALA A 22 0.51 8.00 -6.00
CA ALA A 22 1.76 7.59 -6.67
C ALA A 22 2.62 8.80 -7.06
N ALA A 23 1.99 9.91 -7.49
CA ALA A 23 2.71 11.12 -7.91
C ALA A 23 3.37 11.86 -6.75
N THR A 24 2.79 11.82 -5.55
CA THR A 24 3.41 12.43 -4.35
C THR A 24 4.55 11.58 -3.77
N GLY A 25 4.54 10.25 -4.02
CA GLY A 25 5.61 9.34 -3.59
C GLY A 25 6.84 9.36 -4.49
N THR A 26 6.70 9.73 -5.78
CA THR A 26 7.81 9.70 -6.75
C THR A 26 8.75 10.92 -6.69
N GLY A 27 8.35 11.98 -6.00
CA GLY A 27 9.17 13.20 -5.89
C GLY A 27 10.39 13.10 -4.97
N VAL A 28 10.54 12.06 -4.17
CA VAL A 28 11.63 11.90 -3.18
C VAL A 28 12.37 10.57 -3.27
N GLY A 29 11.97 9.66 -4.18
CA GLY A 29 12.48 8.28 -4.22
C GLY A 29 13.17 7.85 -5.51
N ALA A 30 13.45 8.75 -6.47
CA ALA A 30 14.00 8.39 -7.77
C ALA A 30 15.51 8.16 -7.81
N ALA A 31 16.17 7.95 -6.70
CA ALA A 31 17.58 7.55 -6.69
C ALA A 31 17.81 6.53 -5.58
N THR A 32 17.79 5.30 -5.94
CA THR A 32 18.59 4.18 -5.45
C THR A 32 17.79 2.88 -5.52
N GLY A 33 18.07 2.13 -6.56
CA GLY A 33 17.73 0.72 -6.64
C GLY A 33 18.46 -0.07 -5.56
N ALA A 34 17.80 -1.14 -5.16
CA ALA A 34 18.36 -2.27 -4.42
C ALA A 34 19.13 -1.93 -3.15
N VAL A 35 18.41 -1.82 -2.03
CA VAL A 35 18.90 -2.34 -0.75
C VAL A 35 17.70 -2.77 0.10
N ALA A 36 17.65 -4.04 0.49
CA ALA A 36 16.93 -4.48 1.66
C ALA A 36 17.61 -3.80 2.86
N GLY A 37 17.01 -2.75 3.39
CA GLY A 37 17.60 -2.03 4.50
C GLY A 37 16.71 -0.85 4.88
N ALA A 38 16.26 -0.84 6.11
CA ALA A 38 15.48 0.21 6.70
C ALA A 38 16.07 1.59 6.44
N VAL A 39 15.41 2.42 5.62
CA VAL A 39 15.65 3.86 5.63
C VAL A 39 14.50 4.51 6.39
N ILE A 40 14.74 4.77 7.65
CA ILE A 40 13.91 5.63 8.48
C ILE A 40 14.15 7.07 8.02
N GLY A 41 13.35 7.53 7.08
CA GLY A 41 13.32 8.94 6.69
C GLY A 41 12.52 9.74 7.70
N LYS A 42 13.18 10.47 8.59
CA LYS A 42 12.56 11.56 9.36
C LYS A 42 12.19 12.69 8.39
N SER A 43 10.94 12.72 7.95
CA SER A 43 10.37 13.88 7.29
C SER A 43 9.37 14.56 8.19
N THR A 44 9.66 15.78 8.55
CA THR A 44 8.89 16.67 9.42
C THR A 44 7.77 17.39 8.70
N LYS A 45 6.91 16.71 7.96
CA LYS A 45 5.55 17.19 7.59
C LYS A 45 4.78 16.09 6.87
N GLY A 46 4.02 15.30 7.62
CA GLY A 46 2.70 14.87 7.22
C GLY A 46 2.57 13.80 6.15
N ALA A 47 3.46 12.85 5.99
CA ALA A 47 3.15 11.52 5.46
C ALA A 47 4.33 10.63 5.79
N VAL A 48 4.26 9.92 6.88
CA VAL A 48 5.23 8.84 7.12
C VAL A 48 4.93 7.75 6.09
N ILE A 49 5.70 7.75 5.04
CA ILE A 49 5.75 6.63 4.12
C ILE A 49 6.46 5.53 4.87
N GLY A 50 5.74 4.50 5.24
CA GLY A 50 6.28 3.37 5.96
C GLY A 50 7.39 2.70 5.18
N ALA A 51 8.47 2.38 5.85
CA ALA A 51 9.47 1.49 5.31
C ALA A 51 8.84 0.11 5.06
N LEU A 52 9.06 -0.46 3.89
CA LEU A 52 8.78 -1.86 3.65
C LEU A 52 9.75 -2.69 4.50
N LEU A 53 9.21 -3.31 5.53
CA LEU A 53 9.93 -4.26 6.36
C LEU A 53 9.51 -5.67 5.95
N GLY A 54 10.42 -6.60 6.02
CA GLY A 54 10.11 -7.99 5.79
C GLY A 54 11.04 -8.66 4.79
N THR A 55 10.93 -9.96 4.73
CA THR A 55 11.74 -10.82 3.87
C THR A 55 10.84 -11.55 2.89
N LEU A 56 11.34 -11.73 1.70
CA LEU A 56 10.82 -12.70 0.74
C LEU A 56 11.97 -13.63 0.40
N VAL A 57 11.81 -14.90 0.66
CA VAL A 57 12.87 -15.88 0.42
C VAL A 57 13.16 -15.96 -1.08
N GLY A 58 14.35 -15.48 -1.48
CA GLY A 58 14.83 -15.51 -2.86
C GLY A 58 14.18 -14.53 -3.83
N GLY A 59 13.20 -13.72 -3.38
CA GLY A 59 12.50 -12.73 -4.20
C GLY A 59 12.80 -11.29 -3.80
N ALA A 60 12.15 -10.34 -4.48
CA ALA A 60 12.28 -8.92 -4.19
C ALA A 60 10.91 -8.27 -3.96
N ILE A 61 10.85 -7.36 -2.98
CA ILE A 61 9.67 -6.55 -2.70
C ILE A 61 9.83 -5.22 -3.45
N GLY A 62 8.83 -4.87 -4.25
CA GLY A 62 8.82 -3.61 -5.00
C GLY A 62 8.29 -2.43 -4.18
N HIS A 63 8.10 -1.31 -4.85
CA HIS A 63 7.64 -0.08 -4.21
C HIS A 63 6.21 -0.21 -3.67
N TYR A 64 6.02 0.17 -2.41
CA TYR A 64 4.71 0.37 -1.82
C TYR A 64 4.00 1.57 -2.47
N ALA A 65 2.77 1.37 -2.93
CA ALA A 65 1.91 2.43 -3.44
C ALA A 65 0.60 2.47 -2.65
N TYR A 66 0.01 3.66 -2.51
CA TYR A 66 -1.29 3.81 -1.91
C TYR A 66 -2.08 4.96 -2.52
N ASP A 67 -3.41 4.85 -2.46
CA ASP A 67 -4.36 5.88 -2.86
C ASP A 67 -5.46 6.02 -1.80
N LYS A 68 -5.93 7.26 -1.57
CA LYS A 68 -7.12 7.50 -0.76
C LYS A 68 -8.36 7.37 -1.67
N LYS A 69 -9.13 6.31 -1.48
CA LYS A 69 -10.31 5.98 -2.29
C LYS A 69 -11.54 6.77 -1.90
N ARG A 70 -11.75 6.97 -0.59
CA ARG A 70 -12.88 7.73 -0.06
C ARG A 70 -12.43 8.67 1.04
N THR A 71 -13.06 9.83 1.12
CA THR A 71 -12.88 10.80 2.20
C THR A 71 -13.44 10.25 3.52
N ARG A 72 -13.25 10.99 4.62
CA ARG A 72 -13.90 10.69 5.90
C ARG A 72 -15.41 10.63 5.75
N GLU A 73 -16.00 11.66 5.13
CA GLU A 73 -17.44 11.83 4.99
C GLU A 73 -18.07 10.66 4.21
N GLU A 74 -17.48 10.30 3.08
CA GLU A 74 -17.92 9.17 2.27
C GLU A 74 -17.79 7.83 3.03
N THR A 75 -16.72 7.68 3.82
CA THR A 75 -16.50 6.47 4.62
C THR A 75 -17.47 6.38 5.79
N LEU A 76 -17.75 7.51 6.49
CA LEU A 76 -18.77 7.59 7.53
C LEU A 76 -20.14 7.14 7.02
N GLN A 77 -20.54 7.62 5.83
CA GLN A 77 -21.79 7.22 5.18
C GLN A 77 -21.82 5.75 4.82
N THR A 78 -20.71 5.22 4.26
CA THR A 78 -20.61 3.82 3.87
C THR A 78 -20.83 2.88 5.05
N TYR A 79 -20.31 3.20 6.22
CA TYR A 79 -20.38 2.37 7.43
C TYR A 79 -21.50 2.76 8.38
N ASN A 80 -22.28 3.81 8.07
CA ASN A 80 -23.23 4.40 9.02
C ASN A 80 -22.60 4.59 10.42
N TYR A 81 -21.32 5.04 10.39
CA TYR A 81 -20.49 5.11 11.58
C TYR A 81 -20.96 6.18 12.55
N LYS A 82 -20.89 5.84 13.84
CA LYS A 82 -21.15 6.75 14.96
C LYS A 82 -19.94 6.76 15.90
N GLU A 83 -19.56 7.92 16.39
CA GLU A 83 -18.39 8.12 17.27
C GLU A 83 -18.40 7.21 18.52
N ALA A 84 -19.59 6.92 19.06
CA ALA A 84 -19.77 6.03 20.20
C ALA A 84 -19.33 4.57 19.92
N GLN A 85 -19.10 4.18 18.67
CA GLN A 85 -18.65 2.84 18.30
C GLN A 85 -17.13 2.67 18.49
N GLY A 86 -16.39 3.76 18.77
CA GLY A 86 -14.94 3.71 18.86
C GLY A 86 -14.26 3.63 17.50
N SER A 87 -12.97 3.35 17.46
CA SER A 87 -12.21 3.29 16.20
C SER A 87 -12.63 2.09 15.35
N LEU A 88 -12.81 2.33 14.04
CA LEU A 88 -13.06 1.33 13.01
C LEU A 88 -11.79 1.13 12.18
N LEU A 89 -11.37 -0.10 12.01
CA LEU A 89 -10.33 -0.52 11.07
C LEU A 89 -10.77 -1.83 10.44
N THR A 90 -11.08 -1.82 9.13
CA THR A 90 -11.61 -3.00 8.46
C THR A 90 -11.17 -3.09 7.01
N ILE A 91 -10.86 -4.31 6.55
CA ILE A 91 -10.50 -4.61 5.16
C ILE A 91 -11.77 -4.82 4.34
N GLU A 92 -11.99 -3.95 3.36
CA GLU A 92 -13.10 -4.08 2.43
C GLU A 92 -12.82 -5.14 1.36
N GLU A 93 -11.62 -5.04 0.77
CA GLU A 93 -11.21 -5.90 -0.33
C GLU A 93 -9.73 -6.25 -0.22
N ALA A 94 -9.39 -7.46 -0.64
CA ALA A 94 -8.03 -7.89 -0.88
C ALA A 94 -7.95 -8.70 -2.16
N SER A 95 -6.91 -8.51 -2.94
CA SER A 95 -6.70 -9.22 -4.21
C SER A 95 -5.23 -9.38 -4.55
N SER A 96 -4.92 -10.38 -5.37
CA SER A 96 -3.62 -10.56 -6.03
C SER A 96 -3.78 -10.44 -7.53
N SER A 97 -2.87 -9.78 -8.20
CA SER A 97 -2.90 -9.60 -9.66
C SER A 97 -1.48 -9.71 -10.24
N PRO A 98 -1.28 -10.53 -11.29
CA PRO A 98 -2.18 -11.56 -11.79
C PRO A 98 -2.42 -12.68 -10.75
N GLN A 99 -3.54 -13.40 -10.88
CA GLN A 99 -3.81 -14.56 -10.01
C GLN A 99 -3.01 -15.81 -10.40
N THR A 100 -2.46 -15.83 -11.62
CA THR A 100 -1.62 -16.92 -12.12
C THR A 100 -0.36 -16.34 -12.71
N VAL A 101 0.79 -16.83 -12.27
CA VAL A 101 2.12 -16.31 -12.60
C VAL A 101 3.12 -17.42 -12.80
N ARG A 102 4.31 -17.08 -13.29
CA ARG A 102 5.46 -17.99 -13.42
C ARG A 102 6.54 -17.62 -12.40
N PRO A 103 7.46 -18.52 -12.10
CA PRO A 103 8.67 -18.18 -11.35
C PRO A 103 9.37 -16.96 -11.97
N GLY A 104 9.79 -16.00 -11.15
CA GLY A 104 10.40 -14.74 -11.60
C GLY A 104 9.43 -13.60 -11.94
N ASP A 105 8.15 -13.88 -12.11
CA ASP A 105 7.13 -12.84 -12.37
C ASP A 105 6.84 -11.99 -11.14
N VAL A 106 6.13 -10.88 -11.38
CA VAL A 106 5.67 -9.98 -10.32
C VAL A 106 4.19 -10.23 -10.04
N VAL A 107 3.86 -10.32 -8.75
CA VAL A 107 2.48 -10.36 -8.24
C VAL A 107 2.25 -9.09 -7.43
N GLU A 108 1.19 -8.34 -7.74
CA GLU A 108 0.73 -7.21 -6.95
C GLU A 108 -0.29 -7.69 -5.92
N MET A 109 -0.03 -7.40 -4.65
CA MET A 109 -0.97 -7.67 -3.57
C MET A 109 -1.64 -6.35 -3.17
N LYS A 110 -2.91 -6.22 -3.55
CA LYS A 110 -3.74 -5.06 -3.28
C LYS A 110 -4.63 -5.30 -2.06
N MET A 111 -4.82 -4.26 -1.25
CA MET A 111 -5.71 -4.27 -0.10
C MET A 111 -6.39 -2.90 0.01
N THR A 112 -7.72 -2.91 0.14
CA THR A 112 -8.53 -1.72 0.43
C THR A 112 -9.09 -1.84 1.84
N TYR A 113 -8.90 -0.82 2.66
CA TYR A 113 -9.37 -0.81 4.05
C TYR A 113 -9.86 0.58 4.47
N ALA A 114 -10.81 0.59 5.38
CA ALA A 114 -11.37 1.78 5.99
C ALA A 114 -10.77 2.03 7.38
N VAL A 115 -10.58 3.31 7.69
CA VAL A 115 -10.14 3.82 8.99
C VAL A 115 -11.08 4.93 9.42
N LEU A 116 -11.68 4.82 10.61
CA LEU A 116 -12.47 5.89 11.22
C LEU A 116 -12.16 5.97 12.71
N ASN A 117 -12.08 7.18 13.21
CA ASN A 117 -11.87 7.48 14.62
C ASN A 117 -12.98 8.38 15.15
N PRO A 118 -13.26 8.36 16.47
CA PRO A 118 -14.21 9.28 17.07
C PRO A 118 -13.84 10.75 16.85
N SER A 119 -12.55 11.08 16.82
CA SER A 119 -12.06 12.42 16.50
C SER A 119 -11.63 12.51 15.04
N ALA A 120 -12.18 13.50 14.32
CA ALA A 120 -11.88 13.75 12.90
C ALA A 120 -10.41 14.09 12.61
N GLU A 121 -9.71 14.66 13.60
CA GLU A 121 -8.31 15.06 13.47
C GLU A 121 -7.33 13.96 13.89
N ALA A 122 -7.84 12.84 14.42
CA ALA A 122 -7.01 11.75 14.86
C ALA A 122 -6.29 11.09 13.68
N LYS A 123 -5.02 10.76 13.90
CA LYS A 123 -4.25 9.90 13.01
C LYS A 123 -4.02 8.57 13.70
N THR A 124 -4.19 7.49 12.95
CA THR A 124 -3.97 6.15 13.41
C THR A 124 -2.67 5.60 12.84
N SER A 125 -1.79 5.12 13.70
CA SER A 125 -0.63 4.33 13.29
C SER A 125 -1.11 2.93 12.91
N ILE A 126 -0.91 2.55 11.67
CA ILE A 126 -1.39 1.29 11.09
C ILE A 126 -0.19 0.50 10.58
N THR A 127 -0.17 -0.78 10.91
CA THR A 127 0.73 -1.75 10.29
C THR A 127 -0.05 -2.58 9.28
N GLU A 128 0.36 -2.52 8.03
CA GLU A 128 -0.14 -3.34 6.93
C GLU A 128 0.81 -4.51 6.71
N ILE A 129 0.30 -5.74 6.79
CA ILE A 129 1.11 -6.96 6.67
C ILE A 129 0.53 -7.84 5.58
N ARG A 130 1.41 -8.51 4.81
CA ARG A 130 1.03 -9.56 3.86
C ARG A 130 1.88 -10.78 4.13
N GLU A 131 1.31 -11.74 4.86
CA GLU A 131 1.98 -13.01 5.12
C GLU A 131 1.75 -13.96 3.95
N VAL A 132 2.80 -14.28 3.22
CA VAL A 132 2.77 -15.21 2.09
C VAL A 132 3.22 -16.57 2.55
N THR A 133 2.38 -17.60 2.38
CA THR A 133 2.68 -18.97 2.74
C THR A 133 2.58 -19.91 1.54
N TYR A 134 3.44 -20.90 1.50
CA TYR A 134 3.41 -22.01 0.55
C TYR A 134 3.49 -23.32 1.30
N SER A 135 2.56 -24.25 1.04
CA SER A 135 2.47 -25.53 1.77
C SER A 135 2.49 -25.41 3.30
N GLY A 136 1.93 -24.31 3.82
CA GLY A 136 1.88 -24.02 5.26
C GLY A 136 3.10 -23.32 5.83
N GLU A 137 4.18 -23.19 5.08
CA GLU A 137 5.40 -22.49 5.50
C GLU A 137 5.37 -21.02 5.09
N LEU A 138 5.79 -20.13 5.99
CA LEU A 138 5.92 -18.70 5.69
C LEU A 138 7.11 -18.47 4.77
N VAL A 139 6.83 -17.98 3.55
CA VAL A 139 7.86 -17.71 2.53
C VAL A 139 8.10 -16.22 2.32
N GLY A 140 7.24 -15.35 2.84
CA GLY A 140 7.41 -13.90 2.78
C GLY A 140 6.46 -13.18 3.73
N LYS A 141 6.92 -12.02 4.25
CA LYS A 141 6.13 -11.18 5.15
C LYS A 141 6.44 -9.70 4.91
N PRO A 142 6.03 -9.11 3.77
CA PRO A 142 6.07 -7.66 3.61
C PRO A 142 5.23 -6.96 4.69
N GLU A 143 5.84 -5.97 5.34
CA GLU A 143 5.20 -5.18 6.38
C GLU A 143 5.46 -3.69 6.13
N VAL A 144 4.43 -2.87 6.23
CA VAL A 144 4.49 -1.42 6.06
C VAL A 144 3.81 -0.74 7.23
N ARG A 145 4.48 0.23 7.86
CA ARG A 145 3.90 1.09 8.89
C ARG A 145 3.57 2.44 8.31
N VAL A 146 2.34 2.88 8.51
CA VAL A 146 1.81 4.13 7.97
C VAL A 146 0.98 4.86 9.01
N GLU A 147 0.92 6.19 8.91
CA GLU A 147 -0.06 7.00 9.63
C GLU A 147 -1.20 7.36 8.69
N ARG A 148 -2.43 7.12 9.10
CA ARG A 148 -3.64 7.42 8.34
C ARG A 148 -4.60 8.28 9.15
N GLY A 149 -5.10 9.35 8.52
CA GLY A 149 -6.34 9.99 8.96
C GLY A 149 -7.53 9.15 8.53
N ASP A 150 -8.72 9.60 8.88
CA ASP A 150 -9.96 8.91 8.51
C ASP A 150 -10.20 8.88 7.00
N GLY A 151 -10.78 7.78 6.54
CA GLY A 151 -11.10 7.53 5.14
C GLY A 151 -10.91 6.06 4.74
N THR A 152 -11.05 5.79 3.46
CA THR A 152 -10.75 4.49 2.86
C THR A 152 -9.52 4.58 1.97
N TYR A 153 -8.60 3.64 2.14
CA TYR A 153 -7.32 3.60 1.45
C TYR A 153 -7.16 2.29 0.71
N THR A 154 -6.56 2.36 -0.48
CA THR A 154 -6.05 1.19 -1.19
C THR A 154 -4.53 1.21 -1.15
N SER A 155 -3.92 0.12 -0.78
CA SER A 155 -2.47 -0.07 -0.81
C SER A 155 -2.10 -1.25 -1.69
N THR A 156 -0.96 -1.15 -2.38
CA THR A 156 -0.43 -2.16 -3.28
C THR A 156 1.03 -2.44 -2.95
N VAL A 157 1.36 -3.72 -2.81
CA VAL A 157 2.74 -4.20 -2.63
C VAL A 157 3.05 -5.17 -3.76
N PRO A 158 3.89 -4.79 -4.74
CA PRO A 158 4.38 -5.72 -5.74
C PRO A 158 5.49 -6.59 -5.16
N ILE A 159 5.40 -7.90 -5.40
CA ILE A 159 6.41 -8.88 -5.06
C ILE A 159 6.91 -9.56 -6.33
N ARG A 160 8.22 -9.53 -6.55
CA ARG A 160 8.87 -10.35 -7.56
C ARG A 160 9.19 -11.71 -6.96
N LEU A 161 8.61 -12.75 -7.55
CA LEU A 161 8.90 -14.12 -7.15
C LEU A 161 10.35 -14.51 -7.49
N PRO A 162 10.97 -15.41 -6.71
CA PRO A 162 12.24 -16.01 -7.09
C PRO A 162 12.09 -16.81 -8.40
N SER A 163 13.18 -16.91 -9.16
CA SER A 163 13.22 -17.67 -10.42
C SER A 163 13.04 -19.19 -10.22
N ASP A 164 13.25 -19.66 -9.00
CA ASP A 164 13.06 -21.04 -8.55
C ASP A 164 11.81 -21.22 -7.67
N ALA A 165 10.87 -20.25 -7.72
CA ALA A 165 9.61 -20.35 -6.98
C ALA A 165 8.90 -21.67 -7.29
N LYS A 166 8.51 -22.38 -6.25
CA LYS A 166 7.84 -23.68 -6.38
C LYS A 166 6.47 -23.51 -7.01
N LYS A 167 6.09 -24.43 -7.90
CA LYS A 167 4.77 -24.47 -8.52
C LYS A 167 3.70 -24.83 -7.49
N GLY A 168 2.55 -24.18 -7.57
CA GLY A 168 1.42 -24.44 -6.70
C GLY A 168 0.75 -23.18 -6.18
N VAL A 169 -0.13 -23.36 -5.21
CA VAL A 169 -0.94 -22.29 -4.61
C VAL A 169 -0.19 -21.63 -3.45
N TYR A 170 -0.04 -20.33 -3.55
CA TYR A 170 0.46 -19.48 -2.47
C TYR A 170 -0.72 -18.78 -1.81
N LYS A 171 -0.84 -18.91 -0.49
CA LYS A 171 -1.84 -18.20 0.30
C LYS A 171 -1.23 -16.91 0.82
N VAL A 172 -2.01 -15.83 0.76
CA VAL A 172 -1.61 -14.52 1.29
C VAL A 172 -2.63 -14.10 2.32
N ARG A 173 -2.21 -13.97 3.56
CA ARG A 173 -3.00 -13.37 4.62
C ARG A 173 -2.67 -11.90 4.72
N THR A 174 -3.59 -11.05 4.29
CA THR A 174 -3.49 -9.60 4.42
C THR A 174 -4.05 -9.18 5.77
N ILE A 175 -3.32 -8.32 6.47
CA ILE A 175 -3.64 -7.88 7.82
C ILE A 175 -3.48 -6.37 7.87
N VAL A 176 -4.44 -5.69 8.46
CA VAL A 176 -4.29 -4.32 8.96
C VAL A 176 -4.42 -4.35 10.46
N GLN A 177 -3.53 -3.68 11.16
CA GLN A 177 -3.60 -3.58 12.62
C GLN A 177 -3.18 -2.20 13.10
N SER A 178 -3.88 -1.72 14.11
CA SER A 178 -3.52 -0.58 14.94
C SER A 178 -3.22 -1.07 16.37
N GLU A 179 -3.07 -0.17 17.30
CA GLU A 179 -2.86 -0.52 18.71
C GLU A 179 -3.99 -1.40 19.29
N ASN A 180 -5.25 -1.07 18.93
CA ASN A 180 -6.44 -1.67 19.55
C ASN A 180 -7.33 -2.45 18.57
N THR A 181 -7.04 -2.41 17.28
CA THR A 181 -7.92 -3.00 16.26
C THR A 181 -7.10 -3.75 15.22
N LYS A 182 -7.63 -4.89 14.80
CA LYS A 182 -7.02 -5.73 13.75
C LYS A 182 -8.10 -6.34 12.88
N ASP A 183 -7.84 -6.36 11.59
CA ASP A 183 -8.66 -7.11 10.63
C ASP A 183 -7.79 -7.90 9.66
N THR A 184 -8.33 -8.98 9.10
CA THR A 184 -7.59 -9.94 8.29
C THR A 184 -8.44 -10.49 7.16
N LYS A 185 -7.86 -10.56 5.95
CA LYS A 185 -8.43 -11.28 4.79
C LYS A 185 -7.41 -12.21 4.18
N GLU A 186 -7.88 -13.35 3.64
CA GLU A 186 -7.06 -14.29 2.89
C GLU A 186 -7.36 -14.19 1.39
N ILE A 187 -6.31 -14.21 0.60
CA ILE A 187 -6.31 -14.31 -0.86
C ILE A 187 -5.29 -15.35 -1.29
N ASN A 188 -5.23 -15.67 -2.57
CA ASN A 188 -4.23 -16.58 -3.09
C ASN A 188 -3.80 -16.20 -4.51
N PHE A 189 -2.66 -16.73 -4.94
CA PHE A 189 -2.22 -16.77 -6.32
C PHE A 189 -1.57 -18.12 -6.62
N THR A 190 -1.46 -18.46 -7.90
CA THR A 190 -0.90 -19.73 -8.35
C THR A 190 0.36 -19.54 -9.17
N VAL A 191 1.41 -20.27 -8.87
CA VAL A 191 2.65 -20.37 -9.67
C VAL A 191 2.58 -21.61 -10.54
N LEU A 192 2.77 -21.45 -11.88
CA LEU A 192 2.69 -22.50 -12.89
C LEU A 192 4.05 -23.15 -13.19
#